data_0de0bd9651fb2e08275f01badb0e838b
#
_entry.id   0de0bd9651fb2e08275f01badb0e838b
#
_cell.length_a   1.000
_cell.length_b   1.000
_cell.length_c   1.000
_cell.angle_alpha   90.00
_cell.angle_beta   90.00
_cell.angle_gamma   90.00
#
_symmetry.space_group_name_H-M   'P 1'
#
loop_
_entity.id
_entity.type
_entity.pdbx_description
1 polymer ?
#
loop_
_entity_poly.entity_id
_entity_poly.type
_entity_poly.pdbx_seq_one_letter_code
_entity_poly.pdbx_strand_id
1 'polypeptide(L)'
;FRYGTPEKIGGWNQLGQDKLTGATRGLHHFVNKDSTKFSAIGTNRILYVYSGGVYYDIHPLVNPSGTTLSNCFTTTNGSNTVTITFPSAHSFVAGDIILFSDFSTATNSNYAAADFDDIKYMVTSVPTDTTITITMDNNETGSGATTSGSVKYYQYYHVGPPEQLGAFGWGIALWGGNILGALTNTLNGAISSTSGGNNGSATEITLTNATGFPSTGTNHVTIGTEEISYTGISGNKLTGI
;
A
#
# COMPACT_ATOMS: atom_id res chain seq x y z
N PHE A 1 -21.44 -36.85 -8.14
CA PHE A 1 -22.57 -37.79 -8.35
C PHE A 1 -22.88 -38.49 -7.05
N ARG A 2 -24.07 -38.32 -6.53
CA ARG A 2 -24.57 -39.07 -5.37
C ARG A 2 -25.64 -40.04 -5.88
N TYR A 3 -25.50 -41.29 -5.50
CA TYR A 3 -26.37 -42.34 -6.00
C TYR A 3 -26.49 -42.47 -7.54
N GLY A 4 -25.42 -42.10 -8.28
CA GLY A 4 -25.38 -42.20 -9.74
C GLY A 4 -26.09 -41.08 -10.51
N THR A 5 -26.66 -40.09 -9.82
CA THR A 5 -27.31 -38.92 -10.43
C THR A 5 -26.53 -37.65 -10.16
N PRO A 6 -26.50 -36.66 -11.09
CA PRO A 6 -25.93 -35.36 -10.82
C PRO A 6 -26.80 -34.63 -9.78
N GLU A 7 -26.19 -34.24 -8.66
CA GLU A 7 -26.78 -33.38 -7.65
C GLU A 7 -26.15 -31.98 -7.68
N LYS A 8 -26.95 -30.94 -7.46
CA LYS A 8 -26.44 -29.59 -7.23
C LYS A 8 -25.69 -29.58 -5.93
N ILE A 9 -24.47 -29.07 -5.97
CA ILE A 9 -23.74 -28.68 -4.74
C ILE A 9 -24.56 -27.57 -4.08
N GLY A 10 -24.84 -27.71 -2.79
CA GLY A 10 -25.56 -26.70 -2.04
C GLY A 10 -24.84 -25.33 -2.13
N GLY A 11 -25.58 -24.25 -1.92
CA GLY A 11 -25.02 -22.91 -1.96
C GLY A 11 -23.91 -22.69 -0.92
N TRP A 12 -23.10 -21.67 -1.13
CA TRP A 12 -22.09 -21.24 -0.19
C TRP A 12 -22.74 -20.44 0.94
N ASN A 13 -22.42 -20.76 2.16
CA ASN A 13 -22.75 -19.93 3.33
C ASN A 13 -21.52 -19.14 3.76
N GLN A 14 -21.75 -17.89 4.13
CA GLN A 14 -20.70 -17.07 4.74
C GLN A 14 -20.31 -17.65 6.08
N LEU A 15 -19.01 -17.87 6.30
CA LEU A 15 -18.49 -18.51 7.52
C LEU A 15 -18.40 -17.56 8.73
N GLY A 16 -18.53 -16.27 8.55
CA GLY A 16 -18.52 -15.25 9.58
C GLY A 16 -19.17 -13.97 9.08
N GLN A 17 -19.53 -13.09 9.99
CA GLN A 17 -20.11 -11.79 9.65
C GLN A 17 -19.03 -10.73 9.39
N ASP A 18 -17.80 -10.95 9.88
CA ASP A 18 -16.74 -9.96 9.83
C ASP A 18 -16.07 -9.93 8.46
N LYS A 19 -15.89 -8.72 7.96
CA LYS A 19 -15.18 -8.44 6.73
C LYS A 19 -13.68 -8.33 7.00
N LEU A 20 -12.87 -9.14 6.33
CA LEU A 20 -11.41 -9.06 6.44
C LEU A 20 -10.89 -7.81 5.72
N THR A 21 -9.89 -7.16 6.31
CA THR A 21 -9.20 -6.04 5.67
C THR A 21 -8.23 -6.55 4.61
N GLY A 22 -8.48 -6.17 3.36
CA GLY A 22 -7.68 -6.57 2.20
C GLY A 22 -8.16 -7.86 1.52
N ALA A 23 -7.55 -8.17 0.39
CA ALA A 23 -7.85 -9.38 -0.39
C ALA A 23 -7.05 -10.57 0.13
N THR A 24 -7.70 -11.68 0.42
CA THR A 24 -7.04 -12.92 0.85
C THR A 24 -6.09 -13.43 -0.25
N ARG A 25 -4.83 -13.70 0.13
CA ARG A 25 -3.77 -14.18 -0.75
C ARG A 25 -3.29 -15.57 -0.38
N GLY A 26 -3.42 -15.95 0.88
CA GLY A 26 -2.99 -17.24 1.36
C GLY A 26 -3.86 -17.75 2.50
N LEU A 27 -4.00 -19.06 2.56
CA LEU A 27 -4.71 -19.77 3.62
C LEU A 27 -3.87 -20.97 4.04
N HIS A 28 -3.67 -21.14 5.35
CA HIS A 28 -2.97 -22.28 5.91
C HIS A 28 -3.70 -22.82 7.12
N HIS A 29 -4.04 -24.11 7.10
CA HIS A 29 -4.68 -24.79 8.21
C HIS A 29 -3.63 -25.52 9.06
N PHE A 30 -3.75 -25.41 10.37
CA PHE A 30 -2.90 -26.12 11.32
C PHE A 30 -3.66 -26.50 12.58
N VAL A 31 -3.09 -27.43 13.31
CA VAL A 31 -3.63 -27.92 14.59
C VAL A 31 -2.54 -27.74 15.64
N ASN A 32 -2.89 -27.19 16.79
CA ASN A 32 -1.94 -27.09 17.90
C ASN A 32 -1.82 -28.42 18.64
N LYS A 33 -0.93 -28.50 19.63
CA LYS A 33 -0.72 -29.68 20.44
C LYS A 33 -1.96 -30.15 21.25
N ASP A 34 -2.91 -29.22 21.46
CA ASP A 34 -4.15 -29.50 22.21
C ASP A 34 -5.32 -29.85 21.28
N SER A 35 -5.01 -30.19 20.03
CA SER A 35 -5.97 -30.56 18.98
C SER A 35 -6.93 -29.43 18.55
N THR A 36 -6.66 -28.20 18.94
CA THR A 36 -7.43 -27.02 18.48
C THR A 36 -7.05 -26.70 17.04
N LYS A 37 -8.06 -26.51 16.20
CA LYS A 37 -7.89 -26.22 14.77
C LYS A 37 -7.85 -24.73 14.52
N PHE A 38 -6.88 -24.30 13.74
CA PHE A 38 -6.68 -22.93 13.33
C PHE A 38 -6.56 -22.81 11.81
N SER A 39 -6.93 -21.66 11.30
CA SER A 39 -6.68 -21.28 9.90
C SER A 39 -5.99 -19.92 9.87
N ALA A 40 -4.73 -19.88 9.48
CA ALA A 40 -4.04 -18.63 9.21
C ALA A 40 -4.49 -18.09 7.84
N ILE A 41 -4.85 -16.83 7.79
CA ILE A 41 -5.35 -16.15 6.61
C ILE A 41 -4.49 -14.92 6.35
N GLY A 42 -3.69 -14.94 5.29
CA GLY A 42 -2.91 -13.81 4.83
C GLY A 42 -3.68 -13.01 3.79
N THR A 43 -3.95 -11.75 4.07
CA THR A 43 -4.42 -10.80 3.06
C THR A 43 -3.24 -10.01 2.51
N ASN A 44 -3.48 -9.18 1.51
CA ASN A 44 -2.46 -8.24 1.04
C ASN A 44 -2.23 -7.06 2.02
N ARG A 45 -2.88 -7.07 3.19
CA ARG A 45 -2.82 -5.99 4.19
C ARG A 45 -2.52 -6.50 5.59
N ILE A 46 -3.21 -7.54 6.03
CA ILE A 46 -3.23 -8.00 7.43
C ILE A 46 -3.16 -9.53 7.47
N LEU A 47 -2.55 -10.05 8.52
CA LEU A 47 -2.51 -11.46 8.85
C LEU A 47 -3.52 -11.76 9.96
N TYR A 48 -4.39 -12.73 9.72
CA TYR A 48 -5.42 -13.18 10.66
C TYR A 48 -5.21 -14.65 11.02
N VAL A 49 -5.74 -15.03 12.18
CA VAL A 49 -6.00 -16.41 12.55
C VAL A 49 -7.50 -16.58 12.81
N TYR A 50 -8.09 -17.56 12.17
CA TYR A 50 -9.48 -17.95 12.42
C TYR A 50 -9.51 -19.18 13.32
N SER A 51 -10.30 -19.14 14.39
CA SER A 51 -10.59 -20.26 15.27
C SER A 51 -11.93 -20.07 15.97
N GLY A 52 -12.71 -21.14 16.10
CA GLY A 52 -13.97 -21.12 16.86
C GLY A 52 -15.04 -20.15 16.33
N GLY A 53 -15.01 -19.77 15.05
CA GLY A 53 -15.97 -18.80 14.49
C GLY A 53 -15.51 -17.36 14.51
N VAL A 54 -14.32 -17.06 15.08
CA VAL A 54 -13.79 -15.71 15.27
C VAL A 54 -12.50 -15.51 14.49
N TYR A 55 -12.31 -14.32 13.94
CA TYR A 55 -11.06 -13.87 13.32
C TYR A 55 -10.26 -13.06 14.34
N TYR A 56 -9.03 -13.48 14.58
CA TYR A 56 -8.07 -12.80 15.43
C TYR A 56 -7.05 -12.11 14.53
N ASP A 57 -6.91 -10.81 14.69
CA ASP A 57 -5.85 -10.03 14.05
C ASP A 57 -4.53 -10.33 14.81
N ILE A 58 -3.57 -10.89 14.10
CA ILE A 58 -2.25 -11.22 14.63
C ILE A 58 -1.13 -10.48 13.92
N HIS A 59 -1.50 -9.47 13.11
CA HIS A 59 -0.52 -8.71 12.37
C HIS A 59 0.30 -7.82 13.32
N PRO A 60 1.64 -7.80 13.21
CA PRO A 60 2.47 -7.00 14.09
C PRO A 60 2.23 -5.50 13.91
N LEU A 61 2.33 -4.77 15.01
CA LEU A 61 2.18 -3.32 15.06
C LEU A 61 3.55 -2.65 15.22
N VAL A 62 3.73 -1.52 14.54
CA VAL A 62 4.92 -0.67 14.68
C VAL A 62 4.95 -0.03 16.07
N ASN A 63 3.77 0.38 16.57
CA ASN A 63 3.60 1.00 17.88
C ASN A 63 2.54 0.23 18.71
N PRO A 64 2.85 -0.95 19.27
CA PRO A 64 1.87 -1.83 19.90
C PRO A 64 1.20 -1.23 21.15
N SER A 65 1.79 -0.23 21.78
CA SER A 65 1.16 0.51 22.88
C SER A 65 0.19 1.59 22.42
N GLY A 66 0.12 1.84 21.10
CA GLY A 66 -0.57 2.98 20.52
C GLY A 66 0.14 4.30 20.81
N THR A 67 -0.14 5.31 20.01
CA THR A 67 0.36 6.68 20.20
C THR A 67 -0.82 7.63 20.20
N THR A 68 -0.89 8.50 21.21
CA THR A 68 -1.97 9.48 21.31
C THR A 68 -1.66 10.70 20.46
N LEU A 69 -2.64 11.08 19.63
CA LEU A 69 -2.67 12.34 18.87
C LEU A 69 -3.74 13.24 19.44
N SER A 70 -3.50 14.54 19.41
CA SER A 70 -4.49 15.55 19.82
C SER A 70 -4.74 16.52 18.67
N ASN A 71 -5.99 16.89 18.44
CA ASN A 71 -6.42 17.84 17.40
C ASN A 71 -5.85 17.49 16.01
N CYS A 72 -5.81 16.20 15.67
CA CYS A 72 -5.07 15.71 14.52
C CYS A 72 -5.93 15.56 13.25
N PHE A 73 -7.26 15.58 13.35
CA PHE A 73 -8.14 15.39 12.20
C PHE A 73 -8.55 16.71 11.57
N THR A 74 -8.48 16.78 10.26
CA THR A 74 -9.03 17.88 9.44
C THR A 74 -9.96 17.31 8.40
N THR A 75 -11.19 17.83 8.36
CA THR A 75 -12.23 17.43 7.41
C THR A 75 -12.63 18.61 6.54
N THR A 76 -13.19 18.33 5.38
CA THR A 76 -13.69 19.36 4.44
C THR A 76 -15.13 19.06 4.08
N ASN A 77 -16.00 20.07 4.18
CA ASN A 77 -17.40 19.93 3.81
C ASN A 77 -17.56 19.44 2.37
N GLY A 78 -18.40 18.45 2.18
CA GLY A 78 -18.64 17.81 0.88
C GLY A 78 -17.59 16.77 0.47
N SER A 79 -16.55 16.54 1.30
CA SER A 79 -15.49 15.57 1.04
C SER A 79 -15.55 14.41 2.02
N ASN A 80 -15.23 13.21 1.54
CA ASN A 80 -15.04 12.03 2.40
C ASN A 80 -13.55 11.80 2.75
N THR A 81 -12.69 12.71 2.38
CA THR A 81 -11.27 12.64 2.73
C THR A 81 -11.02 13.31 4.06
N VAL A 82 -10.41 12.58 4.97
CA VAL A 82 -9.97 13.07 6.27
C VAL A 82 -8.45 13.13 6.27
N THR A 83 -7.91 14.28 6.61
CA THR A 83 -6.47 14.49 6.80
C THR A 83 -6.12 14.32 8.26
N ILE A 84 -5.08 13.55 8.52
CA ILE A 84 -4.53 13.31 9.86
C ILE A 84 -3.16 13.95 9.94
N THR A 85 -2.96 14.82 10.92
CA THR A 85 -1.71 15.55 11.15
C THR A 85 -0.99 14.99 12.36
N PHE A 86 0.27 14.65 12.19
CA PHE A 86 1.16 14.16 13.24
C PHE A 86 2.06 15.29 13.75
N PRO A 87 2.44 15.26 15.03
CA PRO A 87 3.31 16.28 15.62
C PRO A 87 4.78 16.21 15.13
N SER A 88 5.15 15.10 14.51
CA SER A 88 6.50 14.85 13.95
C SER A 88 6.38 13.96 12.71
N ALA A 89 7.47 13.85 11.97
CA ALA A 89 7.55 12.97 10.81
C ALA A 89 7.16 11.52 11.17
N HIS A 90 6.35 10.91 10.30
CA HIS A 90 5.86 9.54 10.43
C HIS A 90 6.47 8.63 9.35
N SER A 91 6.30 7.31 9.51
CA SER A 91 6.79 6.32 8.55
C SER A 91 5.72 5.71 7.65
N PHE A 92 4.49 6.26 7.66
CA PHE A 92 3.42 5.75 6.81
C PHE A 92 3.73 5.94 5.33
N VAL A 93 3.32 4.95 4.54
CA VAL A 93 3.24 5.04 3.08
C VAL A 93 1.80 4.80 2.62
N ALA A 94 1.47 5.24 1.41
CA ALA A 94 0.15 4.98 0.84
C ALA A 94 -0.12 3.47 0.77
N GLY A 95 -1.29 3.06 1.26
CA GLY A 95 -1.65 1.66 1.36
C GLY A 95 -1.41 1.00 2.70
N ASP A 96 -0.71 1.63 3.63
CA ASP A 96 -0.60 1.16 5.01
C ASP A 96 -1.96 1.12 5.71
N ILE A 97 -2.03 0.34 6.77
CA ILE A 97 -3.22 0.28 7.62
C ILE A 97 -2.95 1.00 8.92
N ILE A 98 -3.89 1.85 9.29
CA ILE A 98 -3.96 2.54 10.57
C ILE A 98 -5.26 2.14 11.29
N LEU A 99 -5.17 1.86 12.57
CA LEU A 99 -6.29 1.60 13.46
C LEU A 99 -6.38 2.73 14.46
N PHE A 100 -7.56 3.21 14.76
CA PHE A 100 -7.81 4.19 15.81
C PHE A 100 -8.56 3.56 16.99
N SER A 101 -8.32 4.09 18.20
CA SER A 101 -9.07 3.81 19.40
C SER A 101 -9.11 5.04 20.32
N ASP A 102 -9.98 4.97 21.32
CA ASP A 102 -10.10 6.03 22.34
C ASP A 102 -10.37 7.42 21.72
N PHE A 103 -11.19 7.47 20.67
CA PHE A 103 -11.55 8.72 20.01
C PHE A 103 -12.42 9.58 20.94
N SER A 104 -11.92 10.73 21.31
CA SER A 104 -12.69 11.73 22.05
C SER A 104 -13.27 12.74 21.07
N THR A 105 -14.53 12.97 21.22
CA THR A 105 -15.48 13.79 20.46
C THR A 105 -14.92 14.80 19.45
N ALA A 106 -15.29 14.65 18.18
CA ALA A 106 -15.09 15.66 17.14
C ALA A 106 -16.07 16.83 17.33
N THR A 107 -15.60 18.06 17.19
CA THR A 107 -16.46 19.24 17.11
C THR A 107 -16.62 19.68 15.66
N ASN A 108 -17.84 20.04 15.27
CA ASN A 108 -18.20 20.52 13.93
C ASN A 108 -18.02 19.49 12.79
N SER A 109 -18.10 18.21 13.09
CA SER A 109 -18.06 17.12 12.13
C SER A 109 -19.29 16.23 12.30
N ASN A 110 -19.77 15.62 11.22
CA ASN A 110 -20.80 14.58 11.28
C ASN A 110 -20.19 13.19 11.58
N TYR A 111 -18.87 13.06 11.64
CA TYR A 111 -18.24 11.83 12.05
C TYR A 111 -18.28 11.66 13.57
N ALA A 112 -18.77 10.52 14.00
CA ALA A 112 -18.84 10.13 15.41
C ALA A 112 -17.60 9.32 15.82
N ALA A 113 -17.44 9.09 17.12
CA ALA A 113 -16.39 8.20 17.62
C ALA A 113 -16.49 6.79 17.00
N ALA A 114 -17.70 6.28 16.82
CA ALA A 114 -17.94 4.98 16.22
C ALA A 114 -17.48 4.87 14.75
N ASP A 115 -17.25 5.99 14.08
CA ASP A 115 -16.70 5.99 12.72
C ASP A 115 -15.18 5.81 12.70
N PHE A 116 -14.51 5.90 13.85
CA PHE A 116 -13.07 5.76 13.98
C PHE A 116 -12.64 4.62 14.91
N ASP A 117 -13.33 4.47 16.05
CA ASP A 117 -12.93 3.51 17.09
C ASP A 117 -13.01 2.07 16.59
N ASP A 118 -11.90 1.36 16.74
CA ASP A 118 -11.71 -0.03 16.34
C ASP A 118 -11.88 -0.31 14.83
N ILE A 119 -11.86 0.75 14.02
CA ILE A 119 -11.95 0.65 12.57
C ILE A 119 -10.56 0.80 11.95
N LYS A 120 -10.25 -0.11 11.02
CA LYS A 120 -9.02 -0.11 10.23
C LYS A 120 -9.21 0.69 8.96
N TYR A 121 -8.43 1.74 8.81
CA TYR A 121 -8.40 2.55 7.60
C TYR A 121 -7.14 2.31 6.79
N MET A 122 -7.28 2.36 5.47
CA MET A 122 -6.16 2.39 4.57
C MET A 122 -5.69 3.83 4.37
N VAL A 123 -4.41 4.07 4.51
CA VAL A 123 -3.78 5.35 4.15
C VAL A 123 -3.93 5.55 2.64
N THR A 124 -4.72 6.53 2.25
CA THR A 124 -5.02 6.82 0.84
C THR A 124 -3.85 7.55 0.18
N SER A 125 -3.27 8.53 0.87
CA SER A 125 -2.09 9.25 0.40
C SER A 125 -1.27 9.80 1.57
N VAL A 126 -0.03 10.19 1.27
CA VAL A 126 0.91 10.82 2.19
C VAL A 126 1.32 12.17 1.60
N PRO A 127 0.57 13.25 1.84
CA PRO A 127 0.85 14.56 1.26
C PRO A 127 2.18 15.16 1.75
N THR A 128 2.52 14.95 3.02
CA THR A 128 3.79 15.40 3.63
C THR A 128 4.30 14.33 4.60
N ASP A 129 5.49 14.50 5.12
CA ASP A 129 6.08 13.64 6.16
C ASP A 129 5.34 13.69 7.50
N THR A 130 4.47 14.67 7.69
CA THR A 130 3.65 14.84 8.90
C THR A 130 2.16 14.68 8.68
N THR A 131 1.71 14.40 7.46
CA THR A 131 0.28 14.26 7.16
C THR A 131 -0.02 13.03 6.31
N ILE A 132 -1.10 12.33 6.67
CA ILE A 132 -1.69 11.27 5.84
C ILE A 132 -3.15 11.60 5.55
N THR A 133 -3.72 10.95 4.55
CA THR A 133 -5.16 10.99 4.29
C THR A 133 -5.77 9.59 4.36
N ILE A 134 -7.00 9.54 4.85
CA ILE A 134 -7.87 8.36 4.78
C ILE A 134 -9.17 8.73 4.08
N THR A 135 -9.89 7.74 3.59
CA THR A 135 -11.19 7.94 2.93
C THR A 135 -12.29 7.31 3.78
N MET A 136 -13.28 8.08 4.12
CA MET A 136 -14.48 7.66 4.86
C MET A 136 -15.56 7.17 3.89
N ASP A 137 -16.52 6.41 4.40
CA ASP A 137 -17.63 5.90 3.58
C ASP A 137 -18.62 7.01 3.20
N ASN A 138 -18.77 8.04 4.05
CA ASN A 138 -19.68 9.16 3.83
C ASN A 138 -18.91 10.48 3.72
N ASN A 139 -19.52 11.45 3.02
CA ASN A 139 -18.97 12.80 2.96
C ASN A 139 -19.22 13.55 4.27
N GLU A 140 -18.26 14.42 4.63
CA GLU A 140 -18.46 15.40 5.69
C GLU A 140 -19.56 16.40 5.29
N THR A 141 -20.49 16.65 6.19
CA THR A 141 -21.58 17.59 5.99
C THR A 141 -21.43 18.88 6.83
N GLY A 142 -20.42 18.94 7.67
CA GLY A 142 -20.09 20.13 8.46
C GLY A 142 -19.34 21.19 7.67
N SER A 143 -19.14 22.35 8.27
CA SER A 143 -18.42 23.48 7.68
C SER A 143 -16.91 23.42 7.96
N GLY A 144 -16.23 22.41 7.46
CA GLY A 144 -14.78 22.25 7.61
C GLY A 144 -14.33 22.16 9.08
N ALA A 145 -14.12 20.97 9.57
CA ALA A 145 -13.86 20.79 10.98
C ALA A 145 -12.42 20.42 11.24
N THR A 146 -11.80 21.17 12.13
CA THR A 146 -10.68 20.67 12.90
C THR A 146 -11.28 19.98 14.13
N THR A 147 -11.02 18.71 14.31
CA THR A 147 -11.53 17.99 15.48
C THR A 147 -10.70 18.36 16.69
N SER A 148 -11.37 18.90 17.72
CA SER A 148 -10.77 19.01 19.05
C SER A 148 -10.93 17.68 19.78
N GLY A 149 -9.88 17.15 20.32
CA GLY A 149 -9.91 15.91 21.07
C GLY A 149 -8.65 15.08 20.91
N SER A 150 -8.63 13.93 21.51
CA SER A 150 -7.54 12.97 21.41
C SER A 150 -8.00 11.66 20.77
N VAL A 151 -7.08 10.98 20.12
CA VAL A 151 -7.26 9.64 19.60
C VAL A 151 -5.96 8.88 19.78
N LYS A 152 -6.05 7.60 20.04
CA LYS A 152 -4.90 6.72 20.00
C LYS A 152 -4.86 6.02 18.64
N TYR A 153 -3.69 5.97 17.99
CA TYR A 153 -3.53 5.25 16.75
C TYR A 153 -2.51 4.11 16.88
N TYR A 154 -2.70 3.09 16.03
CA TYR A 154 -1.80 1.98 15.87
C TYR A 154 -1.45 1.84 14.40
N GLN A 155 -0.16 1.79 14.11
CA GLN A 155 0.36 1.55 12.77
C GLN A 155 0.68 0.08 12.61
N TYR A 156 0.16 -0.53 11.57
CA TYR A 156 0.50 -1.88 11.17
C TYR A 156 1.82 -1.90 10.39
N TYR A 157 2.61 -2.96 10.58
CA TYR A 157 3.77 -3.15 9.70
C TYR A 157 3.33 -3.31 8.25
N HIS A 158 4.10 -2.75 7.35
CA HIS A 158 3.84 -2.87 5.92
C HIS A 158 4.08 -4.30 5.44
N VAL A 159 3.12 -4.90 4.72
CA VAL A 159 3.22 -6.28 4.18
C VAL A 159 3.70 -6.34 2.74
N GLY A 160 4.18 -5.24 2.22
CA GLY A 160 4.61 -5.12 0.83
C GLY A 160 3.63 -4.28 -0.01
N PRO A 161 3.92 -4.07 -1.29
CA PRO A 161 3.11 -3.20 -2.14
C PRO A 161 1.68 -3.76 -2.27
N PRO A 162 0.66 -2.88 -2.27
CA PRO A 162 -0.74 -3.27 -2.44
C PRO A 162 -1.01 -3.91 -3.80
N GLU A 163 -0.20 -3.54 -4.77
CA GLU A 163 -0.17 -4.10 -6.11
C GLU A 163 1.14 -4.83 -6.32
N GLN A 164 1.08 -6.03 -6.86
CA GLN A 164 2.28 -6.74 -7.27
C GLN A 164 2.76 -6.19 -8.63
N LEU A 165 3.38 -5.04 -8.61
CA LEU A 165 4.16 -4.57 -9.73
C LEU A 165 5.45 -5.41 -9.77
N GLY A 166 5.54 -6.34 -10.71
CA GLY A 166 6.73 -7.19 -10.87
C GLY A 166 6.82 -8.34 -9.87
N ALA A 167 5.71 -8.97 -9.53
CA ALA A 167 5.70 -10.18 -8.69
C ALA A 167 6.52 -11.31 -9.31
N PHE A 168 7.33 -11.94 -8.46
CA PHE A 168 8.09 -13.14 -8.82
C PHE A 168 7.23 -14.37 -8.71
N GLY A 169 7.26 -15.20 -9.72
CA GLY A 169 6.58 -16.48 -9.70
C GLY A 169 6.33 -17.03 -11.09
N TRP A 170 5.98 -18.28 -11.14
CA TRP A 170 5.61 -18.97 -12.35
C TRP A 170 4.40 -18.27 -13.01
N GLY A 171 4.56 -17.77 -14.24
CA GLY A 171 3.49 -17.17 -15.03
C GLY A 171 3.25 -15.66 -14.80
N ILE A 172 4.09 -14.98 -14.00
CA ILE A 172 3.92 -13.55 -13.69
C ILE A 172 4.85 -12.65 -14.52
N ALA A 173 5.98 -13.17 -14.97
CA ALA A 173 6.93 -12.45 -15.82
C ALA A 173 7.35 -13.31 -17.02
N LEU A 174 7.96 -12.68 -17.99
CA LEU A 174 8.62 -13.41 -19.08
C LEU A 174 9.63 -14.39 -18.49
N TRP A 175 9.67 -15.60 -19.02
CA TRP A 175 10.62 -16.64 -18.66
C TRP A 175 12.06 -16.11 -18.79
N GLY A 176 12.76 -15.99 -17.65
CA GLY A 176 14.06 -15.33 -17.59
C GLY A 176 14.00 -13.81 -17.39
N GLY A 177 12.81 -13.24 -17.19
CA GLY A 177 12.62 -11.81 -16.96
C GLY A 177 13.31 -11.29 -15.70
N ASN A 178 13.80 -10.08 -15.79
CA ASN A 178 14.45 -9.39 -14.69
C ASN A 178 13.44 -9.12 -13.58
N ILE A 179 13.82 -9.51 -12.41
CA ILE A 179 13.06 -9.54 -11.16
C ILE A 179 12.88 -8.17 -10.53
N LEU A 180 13.71 -7.23 -10.90
CA LEU A 180 13.59 -5.85 -10.47
C LEU A 180 12.53 -5.19 -11.33
N GLY A 181 11.49 -4.67 -10.71
CA GLY A 181 10.55 -3.78 -11.40
C GLY A 181 11.34 -2.80 -12.23
N ALA A 182 10.89 -2.52 -13.45
CA ALA A 182 11.60 -1.61 -14.33
C ALA A 182 11.89 -0.32 -13.56
N LEU A 183 13.18 0.00 -13.43
CA LEU A 183 13.56 1.28 -12.86
C LEU A 183 13.02 2.36 -13.78
N THR A 184 12.09 3.14 -13.30
CA THR A 184 11.53 4.27 -14.04
C THR A 184 12.18 5.55 -13.55
N ASN A 185 12.54 6.41 -14.48
CA ASN A 185 13.07 7.72 -14.17
C ASN A 185 12.63 8.73 -15.22
N THR A 186 12.79 9.99 -14.93
CA THR A 186 12.49 11.07 -15.86
C THR A 186 13.77 11.58 -16.52
N LEU A 187 13.66 11.91 -17.80
CA LEU A 187 14.73 12.58 -18.52
C LEU A 187 14.92 14.00 -17.98
N ASN A 188 16.16 14.40 -17.82
CA ASN A 188 16.51 15.79 -17.57
C ASN A 188 16.78 16.49 -18.91
N GLY A 189 15.70 16.90 -19.56
CA GLY A 189 15.72 17.50 -20.89
C GLY A 189 15.25 16.54 -22.00
N ALA A 190 14.74 17.12 -23.09
CA ALA A 190 14.27 16.35 -24.24
C ALA A 190 15.42 15.68 -24.99
N ILE A 191 15.17 14.49 -25.52
CA ILE A 191 16.10 13.82 -26.45
C ILE A 191 16.13 14.60 -27.77
N SER A 192 17.31 14.83 -28.27
CA SER A 192 17.49 15.47 -29.59
C SER A 192 17.27 14.45 -30.70
N SER A 193 16.39 14.75 -31.63
CA SER A 193 16.15 13.92 -32.82
C SER A 193 17.37 13.82 -33.76
N THR A 194 18.36 14.68 -33.55
CA THR A 194 19.53 14.80 -34.46
C THR A 194 20.78 14.15 -33.86
N SER A 195 20.87 14.01 -32.54
CA SER A 195 22.09 13.57 -31.85
C SER A 195 21.94 12.35 -30.94
N GLY A 196 20.73 11.86 -30.73
CA GLY A 196 20.47 10.64 -29.93
C GLY A 196 20.56 10.81 -28.41
N GLY A 197 21.15 11.89 -27.92
CA GLY A 197 21.25 12.20 -26.49
C GLY A 197 20.42 13.43 -26.11
N ASN A 198 20.53 13.89 -24.87
CA ASN A 198 19.85 15.10 -24.41
C ASN A 198 20.84 16.15 -23.86
N ASN A 199 20.35 17.36 -23.60
CA ASN A 199 21.16 18.47 -23.07
C ASN A 199 22.40 18.80 -23.91
N GLY A 200 22.30 18.64 -25.25
CA GLY A 200 23.38 18.93 -26.19
C GLY A 200 24.44 17.84 -26.34
N SER A 201 24.26 16.69 -25.71
CA SER A 201 25.13 15.52 -25.90
C SER A 201 24.64 14.64 -27.06
N ALA A 202 25.58 14.03 -27.78
CA ALA A 202 25.28 13.02 -28.81
C ALA A 202 25.44 11.60 -28.30
N THR A 203 26.07 11.41 -27.13
CA THR A 203 26.49 10.11 -26.62
C THR A 203 26.10 9.87 -25.17
N GLU A 204 25.33 10.77 -24.60
CA GLU A 204 24.90 10.70 -23.19
C GLU A 204 23.42 11.05 -23.02
N ILE A 205 22.74 10.33 -22.17
CA ILE A 205 21.38 10.65 -21.74
C ILE A 205 21.39 11.02 -20.27
N THR A 206 21.00 12.25 -19.95
CA THR A 206 20.91 12.74 -18.58
C THR A 206 19.52 12.44 -17.99
N LEU A 207 19.51 11.74 -16.87
CA LEU A 207 18.33 11.44 -16.08
C LEU A 207 18.20 12.44 -14.92
N THR A 208 17.03 12.51 -14.32
CA THR A 208 16.84 13.24 -13.06
C THR A 208 17.61 12.57 -11.92
N ASN A 209 17.65 11.23 -11.93
CA ASN A 209 18.41 10.42 -10.97
C ASN A 209 18.79 9.09 -11.61
N ALA A 210 20.06 8.71 -11.65
CA ALA A 210 20.53 7.44 -12.19
C ALA A 210 20.77 6.35 -11.12
N THR A 211 20.41 6.61 -9.87
CA THR A 211 20.60 5.63 -8.79
C THR A 211 19.84 4.34 -9.08
N GLY A 212 20.51 3.21 -8.96
CA GLY A 212 19.94 1.88 -9.18
C GLY A 212 20.07 1.36 -10.62
N PHE A 213 20.40 2.19 -11.58
CA PHE A 213 20.69 1.73 -12.93
C PHE A 213 22.05 0.99 -12.94
N PRO A 214 22.20 -0.12 -13.68
CA PRO A 214 23.47 -0.82 -13.81
C PRO A 214 24.55 0.07 -14.43
N SER A 215 25.74 0.08 -13.82
CA SER A 215 26.86 0.95 -14.25
C SER A 215 27.92 0.24 -15.09
N THR A 216 27.78 -1.07 -15.32
CA THR A 216 28.75 -1.89 -16.05
C THR A 216 28.05 -2.83 -17.01
N GLY A 217 28.73 -3.17 -18.12
CA GLY A 217 28.18 -4.03 -19.16
C GLY A 217 27.24 -3.27 -20.12
N THR A 218 26.72 -3.97 -21.12
CA THR A 218 25.70 -3.41 -22.02
C THR A 218 24.33 -3.55 -21.37
N ASN A 219 23.70 -2.44 -21.10
CA ASN A 219 22.39 -2.34 -20.48
C ASN A 219 21.43 -1.62 -21.42
N HIS A 220 20.13 -1.77 -21.18
CA HIS A 220 19.10 -1.21 -22.05
C HIS A 220 18.11 -0.37 -21.25
N VAL A 221 17.66 0.72 -21.83
CA VAL A 221 16.56 1.55 -21.34
C VAL A 221 15.55 1.77 -22.46
N THR A 222 14.28 1.83 -22.10
CA THR A 222 13.19 2.18 -23.04
C THR A 222 12.76 3.62 -22.80
N ILE A 223 12.76 4.40 -23.87
CA ILE A 223 12.28 5.80 -23.85
C ILE A 223 11.17 5.92 -24.88
N GLY A 224 9.96 6.08 -24.40
CA GLY A 224 8.78 5.98 -25.27
C GLY A 224 8.62 4.55 -25.82
N THR A 225 8.83 4.37 -27.11
CA THR A 225 8.80 3.07 -27.80
C THR A 225 10.19 2.60 -28.27
N GLU A 226 11.23 3.39 -28.04
CA GLU A 226 12.60 3.07 -28.43
C GLU A 226 13.39 2.42 -27.30
N GLU A 227 14.13 1.38 -27.64
CA GLU A 227 15.12 0.74 -26.78
C GLU A 227 16.52 1.28 -27.11
N ILE A 228 17.18 1.83 -26.10
CA ILE A 228 18.50 2.43 -26.21
C ILE A 228 19.46 1.64 -25.33
N SER A 229 20.59 1.21 -25.90
CA SER A 229 21.68 0.59 -25.14
C SER A 229 22.62 1.63 -24.54
N TYR A 230 23.17 1.35 -23.36
CA TYR A 230 24.23 2.13 -22.75
C TYR A 230 25.25 1.23 -22.06
N THR A 231 26.46 1.72 -21.85
CA THR A 231 27.56 0.89 -21.31
C THR A 231 28.10 1.38 -19.98
N GLY A 232 27.67 2.55 -19.51
CA GLY A 232 28.15 3.10 -18.24
C GLY A 232 27.26 4.19 -17.68
N ILE A 233 27.59 4.61 -16.45
CA ILE A 233 26.94 5.73 -15.77
C ILE A 233 28.02 6.67 -15.22
N SER A 234 27.81 7.96 -15.43
CA SER A 234 28.62 9.04 -14.84
C SER A 234 27.71 10.09 -14.20
N GLY A 235 27.65 10.08 -12.86
CA GLY A 235 26.67 10.89 -12.12
C GLY A 235 25.26 10.46 -12.49
N ASN A 236 24.45 11.38 -12.99
CA ASN A 236 23.09 11.09 -13.45
C ASN A 236 22.99 10.87 -14.97
N LYS A 237 24.07 10.50 -15.62
CA LYS A 237 24.11 10.31 -17.08
C LYS A 237 24.34 8.85 -17.44
N LEU A 238 23.55 8.34 -18.37
CA LEU A 238 23.84 7.10 -19.09
C LEU A 238 24.84 7.44 -20.19
N THR A 239 25.92 6.70 -20.29
CA THR A 239 27.04 6.94 -21.20
C THR A 239 27.29 5.78 -22.13
N GLY A 240 27.86 6.04 -23.30
CA GLY A 240 28.11 5.01 -24.32
C GLY A 240 26.83 4.50 -24.95
N ILE A 241 25.94 5.43 -25.28
CA ILE A 241 24.72 5.16 -26.04
C ILE A 241 25.01 5.12 -27.54
#